data_88dc840a38e16c86b272ea0b9cca8810
#
_entry.id   88dc840a38e16c86b272ea0b9cca8810
#
_cell.length_a   1.000
_cell.length_b   1.000
_cell.length_c   1.000
_cell.angle_alpha   90.00
_cell.angle_beta   90.00
_cell.angle_gamma   90.00
#
_symmetry.space_group_name_H-M   'P 1'
#
loop_
_entity.id
_entity.type
_entity.pdbx_description
1 polymer ?
#
loop_
_entity_poly.entity_id
_entity_poly.type
_entity_poly.pdbx_seq_one_letter_code
_entity_poly.pdbx_strand_id
1 'polypeptide(L)'
;MEKPEFYFSHVGINEGSPKETEEMVKFCRLLFGAGDIQESAHAYFAGDRTMEIQKGGGRGRNGHVAFYTPDLKAAMAYLEECGYELDASSAKYEEDGTMRLIYLKDEINGFAVHLTTRK
;
A
#
# COMPACT_ATOMS: atom_id res chain seq x y z
N MET A 1 -9.12 -19.31 -15.82
CA MET A 1 -8.04 -19.19 -14.79
C MET A 1 -8.68 -19.04 -13.44
N GLU A 2 -8.21 -19.78 -12.49
CA GLU A 2 -8.70 -19.72 -11.13
C GLU A 2 -8.28 -18.42 -10.46
N LYS A 3 -9.19 -17.82 -9.70
CA LYS A 3 -8.89 -16.55 -9.00
C LYS A 3 -7.95 -16.79 -7.82
N PRO A 4 -6.78 -16.13 -7.79
CA PRO A 4 -5.89 -16.20 -6.62
C PRO A 4 -6.53 -15.55 -5.39
N GLU A 5 -5.92 -15.76 -4.24
CA GLU A 5 -6.36 -15.11 -3.00
C GLU A 5 -5.80 -13.70 -2.90
N PHE A 6 -6.66 -12.77 -2.52
CA PHE A 6 -6.29 -11.38 -2.26
C PHE A 6 -6.90 -10.93 -0.95
N TYR A 7 -6.10 -10.20 -0.18
CA TYR A 7 -6.55 -9.64 1.11
C TYR A 7 -6.14 -8.18 1.16
N PHE A 8 -6.94 -7.37 1.82
CA PHE A 8 -6.56 -5.98 2.04
C PHE A 8 -5.34 -5.93 2.95
N SER A 9 -4.33 -5.15 2.57
CA SER A 9 -3.14 -4.95 3.41
C SER A 9 -3.20 -3.60 4.11
N HIS A 10 -3.13 -2.51 3.35
CA HIS A 10 -3.14 -1.17 3.93
C HIS A 10 -3.50 -0.12 2.90
N VAL A 11 -3.81 1.08 3.39
CA VAL A 11 -3.97 2.28 2.57
C VAL A 11 -2.93 3.31 3.01
N GLY A 12 -2.21 3.88 2.05
CA GLY A 12 -1.30 4.97 2.29
C GLY A 12 -1.98 6.28 1.89
N ILE A 13 -1.90 7.27 2.77
CA ILE A 13 -2.52 8.58 2.55
C ILE A 13 -1.41 9.60 2.39
N ASN A 14 -1.36 10.29 1.24
CA ASN A 14 -0.35 11.30 0.99
C ASN A 14 -0.60 12.54 1.83
N GLU A 15 0.49 13.21 2.21
CA GLU A 15 0.41 14.42 3.01
C GLU A 15 -0.15 15.58 2.19
N GLY A 16 -1.21 16.22 2.68
CA GLY A 16 -1.68 17.48 2.12
C GLY A 16 -0.81 18.63 2.62
N SER A 17 -0.54 18.64 3.94
CA SER A 17 0.40 19.53 4.59
C SER A 17 0.86 18.88 5.90
N PRO A 18 1.99 19.32 6.48
CA PRO A 18 2.43 18.78 7.79
C PRO A 18 1.37 18.93 8.87
N LYS A 19 0.64 20.04 8.85
CA LYS A 19 -0.43 20.28 9.82
C LYS A 19 -1.58 19.28 9.64
N GLU A 20 -1.98 19.00 8.41
CA GLU A 20 -3.05 18.05 8.14
C GLU A 20 -2.64 16.63 8.50
N THR A 21 -1.37 16.26 8.27
CA THR A 21 -0.83 14.97 8.70
C THR A 21 -0.92 14.84 10.22
N GLU A 22 -0.52 15.87 10.96
CA GLU A 22 -0.60 15.87 12.42
C GLU A 22 -2.03 15.74 12.92
N GLU A 23 -2.97 16.42 12.26
CA GLU A 23 -4.39 16.32 12.60
C GLU A 23 -4.93 14.91 12.39
N MET A 24 -4.55 14.24 11.28
CA MET A 24 -4.95 12.87 11.03
C MET A 24 -4.40 11.92 12.09
N VAL A 25 -3.12 12.08 12.43
CA VAL A 25 -2.47 11.25 13.46
C VAL A 25 -3.14 11.47 14.83
N LYS A 26 -3.43 12.71 15.17
CA LYS A 26 -4.13 13.04 16.41
C LYS A 26 -5.50 12.37 16.48
N PHE A 27 -6.23 12.40 15.38
CA PHE A 27 -7.55 11.76 15.30
C PHE A 27 -7.42 10.25 15.48
N CYS A 28 -6.45 9.63 14.81
CA CYS A 28 -6.22 8.19 14.94
C CYS A 28 -5.85 7.79 16.37
N ARG A 29 -5.08 8.62 17.08
CA ARG A 29 -4.79 8.37 18.49
C ARG A 29 -6.05 8.33 19.35
N LEU A 30 -7.01 9.21 19.04
CA LEU A 30 -8.28 9.21 19.77
C LEU A 30 -9.09 7.94 19.51
N LEU A 31 -9.04 7.42 18.29
CA LEU A 31 -9.83 6.24 17.92
C LEU A 31 -9.17 4.93 18.36
N PHE A 32 -7.86 4.81 18.16
CA PHE A 32 -7.15 3.54 18.35
C PHE A 32 -6.27 3.51 19.60
N GLY A 33 -6.07 4.67 20.24
CA GLY A 33 -5.15 4.80 21.36
C GLY A 33 -3.73 5.09 20.93
N ALA A 34 -2.96 5.77 21.77
CA ALA A 34 -1.60 6.17 21.46
C ALA A 34 -0.66 4.98 21.23
N GLY A 35 -0.93 3.85 21.88
CA GLY A 35 -0.12 2.65 21.72
C GLY A 35 -0.22 1.98 20.36
N ASP A 36 -1.27 2.26 19.60
CA ASP A 36 -1.42 1.74 18.25
C ASP A 36 -0.58 2.52 17.23
N ILE A 37 -0.25 3.78 17.52
CA ILE A 37 0.47 4.64 16.57
C ILE A 37 1.95 4.31 16.59
N GLN A 38 2.50 4.00 15.42
CA GLN A 38 3.92 3.77 15.22
C GLN A 38 4.45 4.80 14.25
N GLU A 39 5.65 5.28 14.47
CA GLU A 39 6.25 6.33 13.64
C GLU A 39 7.57 5.84 13.03
N SER A 40 7.74 6.12 11.73
CA SER A 40 9.01 5.91 11.03
C SER A 40 9.50 7.25 10.47
N ALA A 41 10.63 7.24 9.78
CA ALA A 41 11.14 8.44 9.11
C ALA A 41 10.19 8.94 8.02
N HIS A 42 9.38 8.06 7.44
CA HIS A 42 8.57 8.37 6.25
C HIS A 42 7.07 8.40 6.49
N ALA A 43 6.58 7.83 7.60
CA ALA A 43 5.16 7.71 7.82
C ALA A 43 4.81 7.42 9.28
N TYR A 44 3.54 7.65 9.61
CA TYR A 44 2.92 7.12 10.82
C TYR A 44 2.02 5.95 10.42
N PHE A 45 1.94 4.95 11.28
CA PHE A 45 1.07 3.79 11.06
C PHE A 45 0.02 3.73 12.15
N ALA A 46 -1.23 3.54 11.76
CA ALA A 46 -2.38 3.46 12.67
C ALA A 46 -3.29 2.31 12.26
N GLY A 47 -4.23 1.94 13.15
CA GLY A 47 -5.21 0.90 12.86
C GLY A 47 -4.55 -0.46 12.65
N ASP A 48 -3.64 -0.83 13.54
CA ASP A 48 -2.84 -2.06 13.43
C ASP A 48 -2.10 -2.10 12.07
N ARG A 49 -1.49 -0.96 11.72
CA ARG A 49 -0.69 -0.75 10.51
C ARG A 49 -1.48 -0.81 9.20
N THR A 50 -2.82 -0.73 9.27
CA THR A 50 -3.64 -0.72 8.06
C THR A 50 -3.72 0.66 7.41
N MET A 51 -3.41 1.72 8.16
CA MET A 51 -3.32 3.09 7.66
C MET A 51 -1.88 3.56 7.72
N GLU A 52 -1.36 3.97 6.59
CA GLU A 52 -0.01 4.53 6.47
C GLU A 52 -0.15 6.01 6.15
N ILE A 53 0.05 6.86 7.16
CA ILE A 53 -0.11 8.31 7.01
C ILE A 53 1.25 8.86 6.65
N GLN A 54 1.43 9.22 5.38
CA GLN A 54 2.73 9.61 4.83
C GLN A 54 3.20 10.96 5.36
N LYS A 55 4.51 11.06 5.56
CA LYS A 55 5.18 12.33 5.79
C LYS A 55 5.69 12.81 4.43
N GLY A 56 4.99 13.74 3.82
CA GLY A 56 5.27 14.16 2.45
C GLY A 56 4.49 13.36 1.45
N GLY A 57 4.89 13.40 0.19
CA GLY A 57 4.23 12.67 -0.89
C GLY A 57 4.74 11.24 -1.01
N GLY A 58 3.89 10.39 -1.53
CA GLY A 58 4.24 9.03 -1.90
C GLY A 58 3.77 8.76 -3.31
N ARG A 59 3.83 7.48 -3.71
CA ARG A 59 3.33 7.08 -5.02
C ARG A 59 1.80 7.23 -5.06
N GLY A 60 1.29 7.66 -6.23
CA GLY A 60 -0.12 7.93 -6.42
C GLY A 60 -0.48 9.38 -6.12
N ARG A 61 -1.54 9.87 -6.78
CA ARG A 61 -1.98 11.25 -6.60
C ARG A 61 -2.49 11.51 -5.18
N ASN A 62 -3.29 10.58 -4.65
CA ASN A 62 -3.86 10.69 -3.30
C ASN A 62 -3.20 9.75 -2.30
N GLY A 63 -2.42 8.82 -2.76
CA GLY A 63 -1.78 7.79 -1.95
C GLY A 63 -1.80 6.46 -2.66
N HIS A 64 -1.76 5.37 -1.88
CA HIS A 64 -1.74 4.03 -2.44
C HIS A 64 -2.62 3.07 -1.65
N VAL A 65 -3.07 2.02 -2.33
CA VAL A 65 -3.81 0.92 -1.70
C VAL A 65 -3.02 -0.36 -1.97
N ALA A 66 -2.78 -1.13 -0.94
CA ALA A 66 -2.00 -2.35 -1.03
C ALA A 66 -2.86 -3.57 -0.72
N PHE A 67 -2.65 -4.62 -1.51
CA PHE A 67 -3.30 -5.91 -1.32
C PHE A 67 -2.26 -7.00 -1.14
N TYR A 68 -2.49 -7.84 -0.14
CA TYR A 68 -1.64 -8.99 0.11
C TYR A 68 -2.10 -10.16 -0.77
N THR A 69 -1.13 -10.88 -1.34
CA THR A 69 -1.39 -12.12 -2.03
C THR A 69 -0.25 -13.10 -1.74
N PRO A 70 -0.54 -14.38 -1.45
CA PRO A 70 0.52 -15.34 -1.18
C PRO A 70 1.29 -15.78 -2.43
N ASP A 71 0.69 -15.63 -3.61
CA ASP A 71 1.30 -16.03 -4.88
C ASP A 71 1.28 -14.87 -5.87
N LEU A 72 2.36 -14.09 -5.89
CA LEU A 72 2.42 -12.89 -6.70
C LEU A 72 2.42 -13.18 -8.20
N LYS A 73 3.07 -14.26 -8.62
CA LYS A 73 3.07 -14.64 -10.04
C LYS A 73 1.66 -14.98 -10.54
N ALA A 74 0.93 -15.75 -9.76
CA ALA A 74 -0.45 -16.10 -10.12
C ALA A 74 -1.34 -14.86 -10.13
N ALA A 75 -1.15 -13.96 -9.16
CA ALA A 75 -1.91 -12.72 -9.08
C ALA A 75 -1.65 -11.81 -10.29
N MET A 76 -0.39 -11.68 -10.69
CA MET A 76 -0.02 -10.88 -11.87
C MET A 76 -0.65 -11.44 -13.14
N ALA A 77 -0.55 -12.74 -13.34
CA ALA A 77 -1.14 -13.38 -14.52
C ALA A 77 -2.66 -13.21 -14.57
N TYR A 78 -3.30 -13.36 -13.43
CA TYR A 78 -4.74 -13.18 -13.31
C TYR A 78 -5.15 -11.74 -13.67
N LEU A 79 -4.46 -10.75 -13.14
CA LEU A 79 -4.78 -9.34 -13.40
C LEU A 79 -4.50 -8.95 -14.86
N GLU A 80 -3.42 -9.46 -15.44
CA GLU A 80 -3.13 -9.22 -16.87
C GLU A 80 -4.22 -9.82 -17.74
N GLU A 81 -4.71 -10.99 -17.43
CA GLU A 81 -5.82 -11.61 -18.16
C GLU A 81 -7.10 -10.79 -18.00
N CYS A 82 -7.28 -10.13 -16.88
CA CYS A 82 -8.43 -9.24 -16.65
C CYS A 82 -8.26 -7.86 -17.28
N GLY A 83 -7.14 -7.60 -17.95
CA GLY A 83 -6.93 -6.34 -18.68
C GLY A 83 -6.13 -5.28 -17.92
N TYR A 84 -5.50 -5.63 -16.80
CA TYR A 84 -4.67 -4.69 -16.05
C TYR A 84 -3.20 -4.89 -16.37
N GLU A 85 -2.48 -3.79 -16.57
CA GLU A 85 -1.03 -3.84 -16.79
C GLU A 85 -0.28 -3.63 -15.48
N LEU A 86 0.80 -4.39 -15.30
CA LEU A 86 1.70 -4.24 -14.17
C LEU A 86 2.91 -3.40 -14.61
N ASP A 87 3.42 -2.58 -13.70
CA ASP A 87 4.61 -1.76 -13.94
C ASP A 87 5.85 -2.54 -13.50
N ALA A 88 6.51 -3.19 -14.46
CA ALA A 88 7.69 -4.00 -14.18
C ALA A 88 8.80 -3.21 -13.50
N SER A 89 8.92 -1.91 -13.80
CA SER A 89 9.96 -1.06 -13.21
C SER A 89 9.73 -0.80 -11.71
N SER A 90 8.51 -1.02 -11.21
CA SER A 90 8.18 -0.83 -9.82
C SER A 90 8.46 -2.06 -8.95
N ALA A 91 8.81 -3.19 -9.57
CA ALA A 91 8.98 -4.45 -8.85
C ALA A 91 10.11 -4.37 -7.82
N LYS A 92 9.84 -4.90 -6.63
CA LYS A 92 10.83 -5.05 -5.56
C LYS A 92 10.98 -6.53 -5.24
N TYR A 93 12.18 -6.90 -4.80
CA TYR A 93 12.53 -8.31 -4.63
C TYR A 93 13.07 -8.58 -3.23
N GLU A 94 12.91 -9.82 -2.79
CA GLU A 94 13.57 -10.33 -1.59
C GLU A 94 15.04 -10.62 -1.90
N GLU A 95 15.84 -10.86 -0.86
CA GLU A 95 17.27 -11.17 -1.04
C GLU A 95 17.49 -12.44 -1.88
N ASP A 96 16.55 -13.39 -1.82
CA ASP A 96 16.64 -14.63 -2.60
C ASP A 96 16.21 -14.47 -4.05
N GLY A 97 15.83 -13.25 -4.47
CA GLY A 97 15.43 -12.96 -5.84
C GLY A 97 13.95 -13.12 -6.13
N THR A 98 13.14 -13.58 -5.17
CA THR A 98 11.69 -13.66 -5.38
C THR A 98 11.06 -12.27 -5.32
N MET A 99 10.06 -12.02 -6.17
CA MET A 99 9.37 -10.74 -6.19
C MET A 99 8.52 -10.58 -4.94
N ARG A 100 8.63 -9.41 -4.32
CA ARG A 100 7.95 -9.08 -3.08
C ARG A 100 6.80 -8.12 -3.28
N LEU A 101 6.90 -7.24 -4.27
CA LEU A 101 5.95 -6.15 -4.47
C LEU A 101 5.97 -5.71 -5.92
N ILE A 102 4.80 -5.35 -6.46
CA ILE A 102 4.70 -4.72 -7.78
C ILE A 102 3.46 -3.83 -7.82
N TYR A 103 3.57 -2.71 -8.52
CA TYR A 103 2.45 -1.78 -8.73
C TYR A 103 1.74 -2.06 -10.04
N LEU A 104 0.45 -1.75 -10.08
CA LEU A 104 -0.25 -1.56 -11.36
C LEU A 104 0.36 -0.34 -12.05
N LYS A 105 0.34 -0.36 -13.38
CA LYS A 105 0.86 0.75 -14.18
C LYS A 105 0.06 2.03 -13.97
N ASP A 106 -1.27 1.93 -13.94
CA ASP A 106 -2.16 3.07 -13.84
C ASP A 106 -2.78 3.17 -12.44
N GLU A 107 -3.02 4.42 -12.02
CA GLU A 107 -3.78 4.67 -10.79
C GLU A 107 -5.24 4.31 -10.97
N ILE A 108 -5.88 3.96 -9.87
CA ILE A 108 -7.33 3.76 -9.83
C ILE A 108 -7.89 4.76 -8.83
N ASN A 109 -8.77 5.61 -9.30
CA ASN A 109 -9.42 6.63 -8.48
C ASN A 109 -8.42 7.53 -7.72
N GLY A 110 -7.29 7.83 -8.36
CA GLY A 110 -6.25 8.68 -7.77
C GLY A 110 -5.31 7.96 -6.82
N PHE A 111 -5.42 6.64 -6.69
CA PHE A 111 -4.54 5.84 -5.83
C PHE A 111 -3.68 4.92 -6.67
N ALA A 112 -2.39 4.87 -6.37
CA ALA A 112 -1.54 3.81 -6.88
C ALA A 112 -1.96 2.51 -6.19
N VAL A 113 -1.89 1.39 -6.90
CA VAL A 113 -2.29 0.10 -6.34
C VAL A 113 -1.11 -0.85 -6.44
N HIS A 114 -0.76 -1.50 -5.33
CA HIS A 114 0.28 -2.50 -5.40
C HIS A 114 -0.13 -3.81 -4.73
N LEU A 115 0.53 -4.86 -5.20
CA LEU A 115 0.40 -6.19 -4.63
C LEU A 115 1.65 -6.47 -3.81
N THR A 116 1.51 -7.14 -2.69
CA THR A 116 2.63 -7.48 -1.81
C THR A 116 2.48 -8.90 -1.27
N THR A 117 3.62 -9.57 -1.10
CA THR A 117 3.65 -10.87 -0.42
C THR A 117 3.86 -10.75 1.08
N ARG A 118 4.03 -9.53 1.58
CA ARG A 118 4.16 -9.24 3.02
C ARG A 118 2.87 -8.70 3.58
N LYS A 119 2.43 -9.29 4.66
CA LYS A 119 1.25 -8.79 5.38
C LYS A 119 1.55 -7.51 6.13
#